data_e199463cef8b6ff51d90a7a7135857a0
#
_entry.id   e199463cef8b6ff51d90a7a7135857a0
#
_cell.length_a   1.000
_cell.length_b   1.000
_cell.length_c   1.000
_cell.angle_alpha   90.00
_cell.angle_beta   90.00
_cell.angle_gamma   90.00
#
_symmetry.space_group_name_H-M   'P 1'
#
loop_
_entity.id
_entity.type
_entity.pdbx_description
1 polymer ?
#
loop_
_entity_poly.entity_id
_entity_poly.type
_entity_poly.pdbx_seq_one_letter_code
_entity_poly.pdbx_strand_id
1 'polypeptide(L)'
;MKRKIFFIIINISIVCFLSVILEICAHLVPAKKDLLGDIVNVLEEDSLLFWRQKANLRTMFQDFPVETNSLGLRVNRSAYQQMTGHTFKIVCLGASPTFGWAVKYEDTYSCQLEKMLNDKYGREKTYEVINAGIIGYSSYQGLLFLKRDILKLKPDLITVAYGLNDVDRHRFFRSNGKSDKELKPKNLLLVSLENLLNRSLFFRLCKNFIFKVESARTDFSGNWGDIYFGKLRVSAQDFRRNINEIIRIANQNRIKVILVKIPINSASFEKKILIQQAQHDIALSKGLDYLKEKRINDAIIQFKDALAYDSSSSKAFFYLAVCYEMKKEPVIAQHYFQEAKKMQAVQLRAGLEVYNGIIEEIARVKGIPLADAGPDFIRNRERKIFATPIHPNNEGHKIVAAVIYDAMLRYNL
;
A
#
# COMPACT_ATOMS: atom_id res chain seq x y z
N MET A 1 -47.97 15.21 22.26
CA MET A 1 -47.05 15.22 21.11
C MET A 1 -46.03 16.37 21.18
N LYS A 2 -46.43 17.64 21.27
CA LYS A 2 -45.52 18.81 21.33
C LYS A 2 -44.42 18.73 22.40
N ARG A 3 -44.76 18.28 23.65
CA ARG A 3 -43.80 18.15 24.75
C ARG A 3 -42.72 17.08 24.51
N LYS A 4 -43.07 15.96 23.87
CA LYS A 4 -42.08 14.91 23.48
C LYS A 4 -41.13 15.41 22.39
N ILE A 5 -41.67 16.14 21.40
CA ILE A 5 -40.86 16.74 20.33
C ILE A 5 -39.88 17.78 20.91
N PHE A 6 -40.35 18.62 21.83
CA PHE A 6 -39.51 19.61 22.52
C PHE A 6 -38.33 18.97 23.29
N PHE A 7 -38.59 17.88 24.04
CA PHE A 7 -37.53 17.15 24.72
C PHE A 7 -36.53 16.51 23.76
N ILE A 8 -37.00 15.97 22.61
CA ILE A 8 -36.12 15.42 21.59
C ILE A 8 -35.21 16.52 21.01
N ILE A 9 -35.75 17.69 20.68
CA ILE A 9 -34.98 18.82 20.15
C ILE A 9 -33.93 19.28 21.17
N ILE A 10 -34.29 19.41 22.45
CA ILE A 10 -33.33 19.80 23.51
C ILE A 10 -32.19 18.77 23.59
N ASN A 11 -32.50 17.48 23.63
CA ASN A 11 -31.45 16.45 23.69
C ASN A 11 -30.53 16.47 22.46
N ILE A 12 -31.09 16.63 21.26
CA ILE A 12 -30.32 16.79 20.04
C ILE A 12 -29.40 18.03 20.13
N SER A 13 -29.94 19.16 20.58
CA SER A 13 -29.16 20.41 20.74
C SER A 13 -28.02 20.26 21.74
N ILE A 14 -28.25 19.58 22.87
CA ILE A 14 -27.21 19.28 23.85
C ILE A 14 -26.13 18.38 23.27
N VAL A 15 -26.51 17.31 22.55
CA VAL A 15 -25.56 16.41 21.90
C VAL A 15 -24.72 17.14 20.85
N CYS A 16 -25.35 17.98 20.02
CA CYS A 16 -24.63 18.81 19.03
C CYS A 16 -23.65 19.78 19.74
N PHE A 17 -24.08 20.45 20.79
CA PHE A 17 -23.24 21.38 21.54
C PHE A 17 -22.03 20.68 22.19
N LEU A 18 -22.26 19.54 22.86
CA LEU A 18 -21.18 18.73 23.41
C LEU A 18 -20.23 18.22 22.34
N SER A 19 -20.73 17.81 21.17
CA SER A 19 -19.90 17.36 20.05
C SER A 19 -18.97 18.47 19.53
N VAL A 20 -19.47 19.71 19.47
CA VAL A 20 -18.65 20.88 19.08
C VAL A 20 -17.56 21.15 20.12
N ILE A 21 -17.89 21.11 21.41
CA ILE A 21 -16.90 21.28 22.49
C ILE A 21 -15.81 20.20 22.40
N LEU A 22 -16.20 18.94 22.25
CA LEU A 22 -15.28 17.82 22.16
C LEU A 22 -14.37 17.95 20.92
N GLU A 23 -14.90 18.42 19.79
CA GLU A 23 -14.10 18.68 18.60
C GLU A 23 -13.07 19.81 18.82
N ILE A 24 -13.50 20.91 19.48
CA ILE A 24 -12.58 22.01 19.86
C ILE A 24 -11.48 21.49 20.80
N CYS A 25 -11.85 20.72 21.82
CA CYS A 25 -10.89 20.13 22.75
C CYS A 25 -9.92 19.18 22.02
N ALA A 26 -10.39 18.39 21.04
CA ALA A 26 -9.55 17.51 20.24
C ALA A 26 -8.48 18.29 19.44
N HIS A 27 -8.81 19.47 18.92
CA HIS A 27 -7.86 20.34 18.22
C HIS A 27 -6.82 21.00 19.14
N LEU A 28 -7.07 21.05 20.44
CA LEU A 28 -6.09 21.53 21.43
C LEU A 28 -5.06 20.45 21.82
N VAL A 29 -5.33 19.19 21.50
CA VAL A 29 -4.37 18.10 21.74
C VAL A 29 -3.26 18.18 20.68
N PRO A 30 -1.97 18.27 21.08
CA PRO A 30 -0.88 18.29 20.13
C PRO A 30 -0.91 17.05 19.24
N ALA A 31 -1.13 17.22 17.94
CA ALA A 31 -1.12 16.13 16.99
C ALA A 31 0.31 15.58 16.85
N LYS A 32 0.53 14.36 17.32
CA LYS A 32 1.77 13.65 17.03
C LYS A 32 1.77 13.32 15.54
N LYS A 33 2.73 13.88 14.79
CA LYS A 33 2.89 13.59 13.36
C LYS A 33 3.22 12.10 13.23
N ASP A 34 2.28 11.32 12.74
CA ASP A 34 2.48 9.89 12.50
C ASP A 34 2.02 9.52 11.08
N LEU A 35 2.61 8.45 10.56
CA LEU A 35 2.32 7.94 9.23
C LEU A 35 0.84 7.56 9.06
N LEU A 36 0.20 7.04 10.10
CA LEU A 36 -1.20 6.63 10.07
C LEU A 36 -2.13 7.83 9.91
N GLY A 37 -1.84 8.93 10.60
CA GLY A 37 -2.53 10.21 10.44
C GLY A 37 -2.43 10.75 9.02
N ASP A 38 -1.23 10.73 8.44
CA ASP A 38 -1.00 11.15 7.06
C ASP A 38 -1.82 10.30 6.06
N ILE A 39 -1.86 8.98 6.24
CA ILE A 39 -2.63 8.07 5.38
C ILE A 39 -4.12 8.34 5.47
N VAL A 40 -4.68 8.50 6.67
CA VAL A 40 -6.11 8.80 6.88
C VAL A 40 -6.48 10.18 6.31
N ASN A 41 -5.53 11.12 6.24
CA ASN A 41 -5.77 12.40 5.61
C ASN A 41 -5.96 12.27 4.08
N VAL A 42 -5.28 11.33 3.43
CA VAL A 42 -5.34 11.11 1.97
C VAL A 42 -6.39 10.08 1.57
N LEU A 43 -6.54 9.02 2.36
CA LEU A 43 -7.41 7.88 2.03
C LEU A 43 -8.74 7.96 2.81
N GLU A 44 -9.77 7.38 2.21
CA GLU A 44 -11.07 7.10 2.83
C GLU A 44 -11.51 5.66 2.52
N GLU A 45 -12.42 5.13 3.31
CA GLU A 45 -12.94 3.79 3.10
C GLU A 45 -13.80 3.72 1.84
N ASP A 46 -13.69 2.60 1.12
CA ASP A 46 -14.50 2.29 -0.06
C ASP A 46 -15.14 0.90 0.10
N SER A 47 -16.40 0.77 -0.30
CA SER A 47 -17.14 -0.47 -0.13
C SER A 47 -16.57 -1.63 -0.93
N LEU A 48 -16.14 -1.39 -2.17
CA LEU A 48 -15.65 -2.40 -3.11
C LEU A 48 -14.12 -2.45 -3.16
N LEU A 49 -13.45 -1.30 -3.24
CA LEU A 49 -12.00 -1.19 -3.36
C LEU A 49 -11.30 -1.21 -2.00
N PHE A 50 -12.04 -1.38 -0.90
CA PHE A 50 -11.61 -1.35 0.50
C PHE A 50 -11.22 0.06 0.96
N TRP A 51 -10.51 0.82 0.18
CA TRP A 51 -10.22 2.26 0.34
C TRP A 51 -9.94 2.91 -1.01
N ARG A 52 -10.02 4.22 -1.04
CA ARG A 52 -9.66 5.04 -2.19
C ARG A 52 -9.03 6.36 -1.71
N GLN A 53 -8.41 7.10 -2.59
CA GLN A 53 -8.03 8.47 -2.30
C GLN A 53 -9.27 9.36 -2.25
N LYS A 54 -9.26 10.34 -1.33
CA LYS A 54 -10.35 11.32 -1.22
C LYS A 54 -10.43 12.17 -2.48
N ALA A 55 -11.64 12.39 -2.95
CA ALA A 55 -11.89 13.26 -4.10
C ALA A 55 -11.69 14.73 -3.72
N ASN A 56 -11.20 15.54 -4.67
CA ASN A 56 -11.00 16.98 -4.54
C ASN A 56 -10.19 17.40 -3.31
N LEU A 57 -9.25 16.56 -2.90
CA LEU A 57 -8.37 16.77 -1.75
C LEU A 57 -7.29 17.82 -2.08
N ARG A 58 -6.94 18.63 -1.07
CA ARG A 58 -5.70 19.40 -0.98
C ARG A 58 -5.13 19.20 0.42
N THR A 59 -3.94 18.63 0.52
CA THR A 59 -3.29 18.33 1.81
C THR A 59 -1.79 18.18 1.65
N MET A 60 -1.10 18.06 2.78
CA MET A 60 0.30 17.61 2.83
C MET A 60 0.33 16.13 3.15
N PHE A 61 1.21 15.40 2.48
CA PHE A 61 1.49 13.99 2.74
C PHE A 61 2.99 13.75 2.68
N GLN A 62 3.59 13.27 3.78
CA GLN A 62 5.05 13.07 3.88
C GLN A 62 5.85 14.31 3.47
N ASP A 63 5.40 15.50 3.94
CA ASP A 63 5.97 16.82 3.65
C ASP A 63 5.84 17.30 2.19
N PHE A 64 5.07 16.60 1.36
CA PHE A 64 4.82 17.00 -0.03
C PHE A 64 3.35 17.34 -0.26
N PRO A 65 3.04 18.34 -1.11
CA PRO A 65 1.68 18.69 -1.45
C PRO A 65 1.04 17.56 -2.27
N VAL A 66 -0.20 17.23 -1.92
CA VAL A 66 -1.03 16.26 -2.62
C VAL A 66 -2.35 16.90 -2.96
N GLU A 67 -2.67 16.91 -4.24
CA GLU A 67 -3.96 17.30 -4.78
C GLU A 67 -4.58 16.12 -5.52
N THR A 68 -5.91 16.00 -5.44
CA THR A 68 -6.66 15.00 -6.21
C THR A 68 -7.81 15.65 -6.96
N ASN A 69 -8.21 15.04 -8.08
CA ASN A 69 -9.39 15.46 -8.84
C ASN A 69 -10.69 14.86 -8.25
N SER A 70 -11.81 15.05 -8.95
CA SER A 70 -13.12 14.52 -8.55
C SER A 70 -13.18 12.97 -8.49
N LEU A 71 -12.26 12.27 -9.14
CA LEU A 71 -12.15 10.81 -9.09
C LEU A 71 -11.18 10.32 -8.00
N GLY A 72 -10.54 11.24 -7.26
CA GLY A 72 -9.50 10.92 -6.30
C GLY A 72 -8.14 10.61 -6.92
N LEU A 73 -7.93 10.86 -8.21
CA LEU A 73 -6.65 10.67 -8.88
C LEU A 73 -5.71 11.84 -8.56
N ARG A 74 -4.42 11.55 -8.33
CA ARG A 74 -3.43 12.56 -8.03
C ARG A 74 -3.19 13.47 -9.24
N VAL A 75 -3.24 14.78 -9.05
CA VAL A 75 -3.10 15.79 -10.09
C VAL A 75 -2.31 16.99 -9.57
N ASN A 76 -1.84 17.84 -10.51
CA ASN A 76 -1.49 19.23 -10.23
C ASN A 76 -2.53 20.14 -10.91
N ARG A 77 -3.44 20.72 -10.14
CA ARG A 77 -4.51 21.56 -10.69
C ARG A 77 -4.01 22.87 -11.31
N SER A 78 -2.86 23.36 -10.83
CA SER A 78 -2.26 24.60 -11.35
C SER A 78 -1.69 24.42 -12.76
N ALA A 79 -1.33 23.18 -13.11
CA ALA A 79 -0.79 22.80 -14.42
C ALA A 79 -1.82 22.18 -15.37
N TYR A 80 -3.06 21.97 -14.89
CA TYR A 80 -4.11 21.33 -15.70
C TYR A 80 -4.63 22.33 -16.74
N GLN A 81 -4.02 22.31 -17.93
CA GLN A 81 -4.58 22.96 -19.13
C GLN A 81 -5.59 22.00 -19.76
N GLN A 82 -6.78 22.51 -20.07
CA GLN A 82 -7.79 21.76 -20.81
C GLN A 82 -7.23 21.49 -22.22
N MET A 83 -6.80 20.26 -22.47
CA MET A 83 -6.21 19.87 -23.75
C MET A 83 -7.30 19.85 -24.83
N THR A 84 -7.11 20.65 -25.87
CA THR A 84 -7.98 20.70 -27.05
C THR A 84 -7.36 19.83 -28.16
N GLY A 85 -8.15 18.92 -28.74
CA GLY A 85 -7.69 18.06 -29.84
C GLY A 85 -7.72 16.56 -29.49
N HIS A 86 -7.23 15.72 -30.43
CA HIS A 86 -7.13 14.27 -30.22
C HIS A 86 -5.96 13.95 -29.27
N THR A 87 -6.29 13.61 -28.04
CA THR A 87 -5.31 13.32 -26.99
C THR A 87 -5.14 11.82 -26.82
N PHE A 88 -3.88 11.34 -26.86
CA PHE A 88 -3.55 9.96 -26.53
C PHE A 88 -3.43 9.81 -25.02
N LYS A 89 -4.32 9.00 -24.45
CA LYS A 89 -4.48 8.91 -23.01
C LYS A 89 -3.79 7.69 -22.45
N ILE A 90 -2.82 7.91 -21.57
CA ILE A 90 -2.08 6.87 -20.84
C ILE A 90 -2.53 6.90 -19.38
N VAL A 91 -2.94 5.75 -18.82
CA VAL A 91 -3.27 5.67 -17.40
C VAL A 91 -2.27 4.76 -16.68
N CYS A 92 -1.56 5.32 -15.70
CA CYS A 92 -0.56 4.61 -14.90
C CYS A 92 -1.21 3.94 -13.69
N LEU A 93 -1.53 2.64 -13.82
CA LEU A 93 -2.05 1.83 -12.72
C LEU A 93 -0.94 1.33 -11.82
N GLY A 94 -1.12 1.46 -10.51
CA GLY A 94 -0.15 0.96 -9.52
C GLY A 94 -0.48 1.36 -8.09
N ALA A 95 0.52 1.21 -7.23
CA ALA A 95 0.41 1.48 -5.80
C ALA A 95 1.15 2.78 -5.40
N SER A 96 1.67 2.85 -4.18
CA SER A 96 2.39 4.02 -3.65
C SER A 96 3.60 4.47 -4.51
N PRO A 97 4.38 3.59 -5.18
CA PRO A 97 5.41 4.05 -6.09
C PRO A 97 4.83 4.79 -7.31
N THR A 98 3.68 4.36 -7.85
CA THR A 98 2.98 5.05 -8.93
C THR A 98 2.35 6.35 -8.45
N PHE A 99 1.73 6.35 -7.27
CA PHE A 99 1.22 7.55 -6.62
C PHE A 99 2.32 8.64 -6.51
N GLY A 100 3.56 8.26 -6.29
CA GLY A 100 4.68 9.17 -6.01
C GLY A 100 4.79 9.47 -4.52
N TRP A 101 5.02 8.43 -3.69
CA TRP A 101 5.28 8.58 -2.27
C TRP A 101 6.53 9.42 -2.03
N ALA A 102 6.43 10.44 -1.18
CA ALA A 102 7.50 11.35 -0.82
C ALA A 102 8.16 12.10 -2.00
N VAL A 103 7.39 12.42 -3.04
CA VAL A 103 7.79 13.32 -4.12
C VAL A 103 6.66 14.27 -4.50
N LYS A 104 7.00 15.40 -5.13
CA LYS A 104 6.02 16.32 -5.73
C LYS A 104 5.34 15.63 -6.91
N TYR A 105 4.17 16.17 -7.32
CA TYR A 105 3.47 15.64 -8.50
C TYR A 105 4.33 15.70 -9.76
N GLU A 106 5.02 16.81 -9.96
CA GLU A 106 5.89 17.09 -11.12
C GLU A 106 7.04 16.10 -11.22
N ASP A 107 7.46 15.51 -10.09
CA ASP A 107 8.54 14.54 -10.01
C ASP A 107 8.04 13.09 -10.15
N THR A 108 6.73 12.85 -10.22
CA THR A 108 6.19 11.50 -10.45
C THR A 108 6.56 11.01 -11.84
N TYR A 109 6.79 9.71 -11.99
CA TYR A 109 7.13 9.15 -13.30
C TYR A 109 6.02 9.37 -14.36
N SER A 110 4.76 9.46 -13.95
CA SER A 110 3.64 9.76 -14.84
C SER A 110 3.76 11.17 -15.42
N CYS A 111 4.04 12.18 -14.59
CA CYS A 111 4.25 13.56 -15.05
C CYS A 111 5.53 13.70 -15.88
N GLN A 112 6.62 13.03 -15.50
CA GLN A 112 7.87 12.99 -16.26
C GLN A 112 7.67 12.35 -17.64
N LEU A 113 6.92 11.24 -17.71
CA LEU A 113 6.58 10.56 -18.98
C LEU A 113 5.74 11.47 -19.88
N GLU A 114 4.73 12.15 -19.32
CA GLU A 114 3.91 13.12 -20.06
C GLU A 114 4.77 14.20 -20.68
N LYS A 115 5.67 14.78 -19.88
CA LYS A 115 6.62 15.78 -20.36
C LYS A 115 7.51 15.26 -21.49
N MET A 116 8.13 14.10 -21.31
CA MET A 116 9.00 13.49 -22.34
C MET A 116 8.27 13.25 -23.66
N LEU A 117 7.03 12.76 -23.60
CA LEU A 117 6.20 12.51 -24.78
C LEU A 117 5.80 13.80 -25.48
N ASN A 118 5.34 14.82 -24.76
CA ASN A 118 4.90 16.08 -25.31
C ASN A 118 6.06 16.97 -25.79
N ASP A 119 7.22 16.93 -25.12
CA ASP A 119 8.44 17.62 -25.59
C ASP A 119 8.89 17.09 -26.97
N LYS A 120 8.73 15.79 -27.23
CA LYS A 120 9.15 15.17 -28.47
C LYS A 120 8.08 15.14 -29.56
N TYR A 121 6.85 14.81 -29.20
CA TYR A 121 5.77 14.53 -30.16
C TYR A 121 4.59 15.49 -30.06
N GLY A 122 4.58 16.44 -29.11
CA GLY A 122 3.44 17.30 -28.81
C GLY A 122 2.97 18.20 -29.96
N ARG A 123 3.80 18.36 -31.02
CA ARG A 123 3.40 19.06 -32.26
C ARG A 123 2.48 18.21 -33.13
N GLU A 124 2.61 16.90 -33.07
CA GLU A 124 1.87 15.94 -33.90
C GLU A 124 0.68 15.34 -33.15
N LYS A 125 0.87 15.08 -31.85
CA LYS A 125 -0.09 14.38 -31.01
C LYS A 125 0.08 14.80 -29.55
N THR A 126 -0.99 15.18 -28.89
CA THR A 126 -0.98 15.47 -27.46
C THR A 126 -1.09 14.20 -26.65
N TYR A 127 -0.29 14.10 -25.59
CA TYR A 127 -0.32 12.99 -24.63
C TYR A 127 -0.79 13.48 -23.28
N GLU A 128 -1.76 12.74 -22.70
CA GLU A 128 -2.24 12.93 -21.32
C GLU A 128 -1.84 11.68 -20.52
N VAL A 129 -1.00 11.84 -19.48
CA VAL A 129 -0.57 10.73 -18.62
C VAL A 129 -1.18 10.85 -17.23
N ILE A 130 -2.20 10.07 -16.98
CA ILE A 130 -2.97 10.10 -15.74
C ILE A 130 -2.31 9.23 -14.67
N ASN A 131 -2.01 9.81 -13.52
CA ASN A 131 -1.54 9.09 -12.35
C ASN A 131 -2.72 8.41 -11.63
N ALA A 132 -2.87 7.11 -11.83
CA ALA A 132 -3.87 6.27 -11.16
C ALA A 132 -3.23 5.35 -10.09
N GLY A 133 -2.13 5.81 -9.50
CA GLY A 133 -1.51 5.16 -8.35
C GLY A 133 -2.31 5.40 -7.08
N ILE A 134 -2.67 4.34 -6.37
CA ILE A 134 -3.38 4.41 -5.09
C ILE A 134 -2.53 3.77 -4.00
N ILE A 135 -2.27 4.51 -2.93
CA ILE A 135 -1.43 4.04 -1.81
C ILE A 135 -1.95 2.70 -1.29
N GLY A 136 -1.06 1.72 -1.22
CA GLY A 136 -1.34 0.41 -0.65
C GLY A 136 -2.13 -0.55 -1.54
N TYR A 137 -2.46 -0.23 -2.81
CA TYR A 137 -3.21 -1.16 -3.67
C TYR A 137 -2.41 -2.40 -4.03
N SER A 138 -3.11 -3.54 -4.00
CA SER A 138 -2.69 -4.81 -4.58
C SER A 138 -3.18 -4.94 -6.03
N SER A 139 -2.71 -5.96 -6.74
CA SER A 139 -3.21 -6.29 -8.08
C SER A 139 -4.72 -6.61 -8.10
N TYR A 140 -5.26 -7.16 -7.01
CA TYR A 140 -6.70 -7.43 -6.87
C TYR A 140 -7.51 -6.13 -6.85
N GLN A 141 -7.10 -5.16 -6.02
CA GLN A 141 -7.72 -3.84 -6.01
C GLN A 141 -7.52 -3.11 -7.33
N GLY A 142 -6.34 -3.22 -7.95
CA GLY A 142 -6.06 -2.68 -9.28
C GLY A 142 -6.98 -3.21 -10.36
N LEU A 143 -7.28 -4.52 -10.34
CA LEU A 143 -8.25 -5.15 -11.23
C LEU A 143 -9.67 -4.60 -11.03
N LEU A 144 -10.11 -4.48 -9.78
CA LEU A 144 -11.42 -3.91 -9.46
C LEU A 144 -11.50 -2.42 -9.86
N PHE A 145 -10.42 -1.67 -9.64
CA PHE A 145 -10.31 -0.26 -10.00
C PHE A 145 -10.35 -0.05 -11.52
N LEU A 146 -9.65 -0.89 -12.28
CA LEU A 146 -9.73 -0.90 -13.74
C LEU A 146 -11.19 -1.06 -14.20
N LYS A 147 -11.89 -2.08 -13.68
CA LYS A 147 -13.28 -2.39 -14.06
C LYS A 147 -14.27 -1.29 -13.72
N ARG A 148 -14.15 -0.71 -12.52
CA ARG A 148 -15.14 0.24 -11.99
C ARG A 148 -14.94 1.66 -12.50
N ASP A 149 -13.69 2.13 -12.55
CA ASP A 149 -13.39 3.55 -12.72
C ASP A 149 -12.53 3.86 -13.94
N ILE A 150 -11.47 3.10 -14.18
CA ILE A 150 -10.45 3.44 -15.19
C ILE A 150 -10.97 3.28 -16.62
N LEU A 151 -11.78 2.26 -16.89
CA LEU A 151 -12.39 2.09 -18.22
C LEU A 151 -13.24 3.28 -18.65
N LYS A 152 -13.84 4.01 -17.70
CA LYS A 152 -14.62 5.23 -17.97
C LYS A 152 -13.79 6.37 -18.53
N LEU A 153 -12.47 6.37 -18.26
CA LEU A 153 -11.53 7.36 -18.79
C LEU A 153 -11.19 7.11 -20.26
N LYS A 154 -11.56 5.95 -20.81
CA LYS A 154 -11.27 5.52 -22.18
C LYS A 154 -9.79 5.66 -22.51
N PRO A 155 -8.86 5.01 -21.75
CA PRO A 155 -7.45 5.09 -22.05
C PRO A 155 -7.09 4.39 -23.36
N ASP A 156 -6.10 4.91 -24.08
CA ASP A 156 -5.48 4.24 -25.24
C ASP A 156 -4.42 3.23 -24.80
N LEU A 157 -3.77 3.50 -23.64
CA LEU A 157 -2.75 2.67 -23.05
C LEU A 157 -2.85 2.68 -21.53
N ILE A 158 -2.58 1.53 -20.90
CA ILE A 158 -2.36 1.45 -19.46
C ILE A 158 -0.96 0.92 -19.15
N THR A 159 -0.31 1.48 -18.14
CA THR A 159 0.84 0.84 -17.49
C THR A 159 0.39 0.13 -16.23
N VAL A 160 0.97 -1.03 -15.90
CA VAL A 160 0.54 -1.88 -14.77
C VAL A 160 1.74 -2.19 -13.88
N ALA A 161 1.77 -1.61 -12.67
CA ALA A 161 2.86 -1.68 -11.71
C ALA A 161 2.38 -2.18 -10.33
N TYR A 162 2.11 -3.47 -10.20
CA TYR A 162 1.71 -4.14 -8.96
C TYR A 162 2.72 -5.22 -8.57
N GLY A 163 2.60 -5.75 -7.35
CA GLY A 163 3.41 -6.82 -6.78
C GLY A 163 3.82 -6.55 -5.32
N LEU A 164 4.28 -5.33 -5.04
CA LEU A 164 4.81 -4.98 -3.72
C LEU A 164 3.81 -5.19 -2.58
N ASN A 165 2.56 -4.72 -2.74
CA ASN A 165 1.53 -4.89 -1.72
C ASN A 165 0.81 -6.24 -1.80
N ASP A 166 1.01 -6.99 -2.87
CA ASP A 166 0.47 -8.34 -3.03
C ASP A 166 1.14 -9.32 -2.08
N VAL A 167 2.46 -9.18 -1.87
CA VAL A 167 3.25 -9.98 -0.93
C VAL A 167 3.09 -9.53 0.53
N ASP A 168 2.46 -8.39 0.77
CA ASP A 168 2.19 -7.89 2.12
C ASP A 168 1.00 -8.63 2.76
N ARG A 169 0.86 -8.47 4.07
CA ARG A 169 -0.28 -8.97 4.85
C ARG A 169 -1.13 -7.84 5.43
N HIS A 170 -0.54 -6.64 5.51
CA HIS A 170 -1.17 -5.46 6.10
C HIS A 170 -2.11 -4.73 5.13
N ARG A 171 -3.22 -4.21 5.67
CA ARG A 171 -4.23 -3.40 4.95
C ARG A 171 -4.62 -2.17 5.75
N PHE A 172 -5.07 -1.17 5.01
CA PHE A 172 -5.79 -0.04 5.60
C PHE A 172 -7.29 -0.35 5.64
N PHE A 173 -7.98 0.14 6.65
CA PHE A 173 -9.46 0.09 6.79
C PHE A 173 -10.11 -1.30 6.74
N ARG A 174 -9.35 -2.38 6.76
CA ARG A 174 -9.84 -3.77 6.72
C ARG A 174 -9.06 -4.64 7.69
N SER A 175 -9.71 -5.71 8.16
CA SER A 175 -9.03 -6.72 8.99
C SER A 175 -7.93 -7.43 8.18
N ASN A 176 -6.82 -7.72 8.84
CA ASN A 176 -5.73 -8.54 8.30
C ASN A 176 -6.06 -10.04 8.41
N GLY A 177 -5.14 -10.90 8.01
CA GLY A 177 -5.26 -12.36 8.16
C GLY A 177 -5.94 -13.08 7.00
N LYS A 178 -6.76 -12.39 6.17
CA LYS A 178 -7.42 -12.93 4.98
C LYS A 178 -6.72 -12.47 3.70
N SER A 179 -6.93 -13.17 2.58
CA SER A 179 -6.54 -12.63 1.26
C SER A 179 -7.53 -11.55 0.78
N ASP A 180 -7.12 -10.69 -0.16
CA ASP A 180 -7.98 -9.61 -0.67
C ASP A 180 -9.25 -10.16 -1.33
N LYS A 181 -9.17 -11.30 -2.02
CA LYS A 181 -10.33 -11.94 -2.66
C LYS A 181 -11.36 -12.51 -1.67
N GLU A 182 -10.96 -12.77 -0.43
CA GLU A 182 -11.86 -13.27 0.63
C GLU A 182 -12.62 -12.13 1.32
N LEU A 183 -12.23 -10.87 1.07
CA LEU A 183 -12.91 -9.72 1.65
C LEU A 183 -14.20 -9.41 0.88
N LYS A 184 -15.31 -9.36 1.61
CA LYS A 184 -16.60 -8.98 1.05
C LYS A 184 -16.72 -7.45 0.97
N PRO A 185 -17.46 -6.91 -0.03
CA PRO A 185 -17.84 -5.51 -0.04
C PRO A 185 -18.57 -5.13 1.26
N LYS A 186 -18.31 -3.94 1.79
CA LYS A 186 -19.05 -3.39 2.93
C LYS A 186 -20.32 -2.69 2.46
N ASN A 187 -21.29 -2.60 3.35
CA ASN A 187 -22.50 -1.83 3.08
C ASN A 187 -22.15 -0.35 2.79
N LEU A 188 -22.67 0.17 1.68
CA LEU A 188 -22.34 1.52 1.20
C LEU A 188 -22.75 2.62 2.19
N LEU A 189 -23.91 2.46 2.84
CA LEU A 189 -24.40 3.43 3.83
C LEU A 189 -23.49 3.47 5.05
N LEU A 190 -23.05 2.31 5.55
CA LEU A 190 -22.11 2.22 6.67
C LEU A 190 -20.76 2.87 6.33
N VAL A 191 -20.23 2.60 5.13
CA VAL A 191 -18.98 3.22 4.66
C VAL A 191 -19.14 4.74 4.55
N SER A 192 -20.27 5.22 4.02
CA SER A 192 -20.54 6.66 3.89
C SER A 192 -20.64 7.33 5.26
N LEU A 193 -21.31 6.69 6.21
CA LEU A 193 -21.42 7.17 7.60
C LEU A 193 -20.05 7.20 8.28
N GLU A 194 -19.27 6.13 8.15
CA GLU A 194 -17.92 6.06 8.72
C GLU A 194 -17.00 7.13 8.14
N ASN A 195 -17.04 7.36 6.83
CA ASN A 195 -16.27 8.41 6.16
C ASN A 195 -16.71 9.82 6.63
N LEU A 196 -18.01 10.02 6.87
CA LEU A 196 -18.51 11.26 7.44
C LEU A 196 -17.98 11.48 8.87
N LEU A 197 -18.09 10.47 9.72
CA LEU A 197 -17.60 10.53 11.11
C LEU A 197 -16.08 10.70 11.20
N ASN A 198 -15.32 10.10 10.28
CA ASN A 198 -13.86 10.26 10.19
C ASN A 198 -13.41 11.69 9.83
N ARG A 199 -14.31 12.61 9.46
CA ARG A 199 -13.99 14.04 9.32
C ARG A 199 -13.77 14.71 10.67
N SER A 200 -14.41 14.21 11.75
CA SER A 200 -14.22 14.67 13.11
C SER A 200 -12.89 14.19 13.68
N LEU A 201 -12.07 15.11 14.19
CA LEU A 201 -10.81 14.77 14.86
C LEU A 201 -11.09 14.02 16.15
N PHE A 202 -12.10 14.45 16.92
CA PHE A 202 -12.53 13.77 18.14
C PHE A 202 -12.92 12.32 17.86
N PHE A 203 -13.73 12.05 16.85
CA PHE A 203 -14.10 10.69 16.46
C PHE A 203 -12.87 9.84 16.12
N ARG A 204 -11.90 10.39 15.37
CA ARG A 204 -10.65 9.70 15.03
C ARG A 204 -9.83 9.38 16.28
N LEU A 205 -9.72 10.31 17.23
CA LEU A 205 -9.02 10.09 18.50
C LEU A 205 -9.68 8.99 19.32
N CYS A 206 -11.02 9.01 19.43
CA CYS A 206 -11.79 7.96 20.12
C CYS A 206 -11.59 6.60 19.44
N LYS A 207 -11.67 6.54 18.12
CA LYS A 207 -11.44 5.33 17.33
C LYS A 207 -10.05 4.77 17.58
N ASN A 208 -9.01 5.61 17.51
CA ASN A 208 -7.63 5.23 17.79
C ASN A 208 -7.43 4.76 19.25
N PHE A 209 -8.10 5.39 20.19
CA PHE A 209 -8.06 4.98 21.59
C PHE A 209 -8.71 3.60 21.79
N ILE A 210 -9.89 3.38 21.22
CA ILE A 210 -10.59 2.08 21.24
C ILE A 210 -9.71 0.99 20.62
N PHE A 211 -9.11 1.25 19.47
CA PHE A 211 -8.17 0.31 18.83
C PHE A 211 -6.95 0.01 19.70
N LYS A 212 -6.39 1.03 20.38
CA LYS A 212 -5.28 0.82 21.32
C LYS A 212 -5.72 0.00 22.54
N VAL A 213 -6.91 0.23 23.06
CA VAL A 213 -7.46 -0.53 24.19
C VAL A 213 -7.82 -1.96 23.78
N GLU A 214 -8.38 -2.17 22.58
CA GLU A 214 -8.61 -3.51 22.04
C GLU A 214 -7.30 -4.24 21.76
N SER A 215 -6.30 -3.58 21.17
CA SER A 215 -4.99 -4.19 20.96
C SER A 215 -4.22 -4.46 22.26
N ALA A 216 -4.51 -3.77 23.33
CA ALA A 216 -3.98 -4.04 24.67
C ALA A 216 -4.78 -5.10 25.45
N ARG A 217 -6.05 -5.34 25.08
CA ARG A 217 -6.92 -6.38 25.68
C ARG A 217 -6.92 -7.71 24.95
N THR A 218 -6.72 -7.69 23.64
CA THR A 218 -6.47 -8.92 22.89
C THR A 218 -5.07 -9.36 23.23
N ASP A 219 -4.98 -10.51 23.93
CA ASP A 219 -3.73 -11.24 24.05
C ASP A 219 -2.91 -11.05 22.78
N PHE A 220 -1.62 -10.87 22.93
CA PHE A 220 -0.60 -10.65 21.89
C PHE A 220 -0.81 -11.46 20.59
N SER A 221 -1.70 -12.46 20.61
CA SER A 221 -2.07 -13.33 19.50
C SER A 221 -2.98 -12.69 18.43
N GLY A 222 -3.80 -11.68 18.75
CA GLY A 222 -4.90 -11.31 17.86
C GLY A 222 -4.48 -10.41 16.68
N ASN A 223 -3.82 -9.29 16.92
CA ASN A 223 -3.59 -8.28 15.87
C ASN A 223 -2.18 -8.33 15.26
N TRP A 224 -1.17 -8.63 16.07
CA TRP A 224 0.21 -8.78 15.59
C TRP A 224 0.39 -10.11 14.86
N GLY A 225 -0.27 -11.17 15.33
CA GLY A 225 -0.27 -12.48 14.68
C GLY A 225 -0.76 -12.39 13.22
N ASP A 226 -1.83 -11.67 12.95
CA ASP A 226 -2.39 -11.49 11.60
C ASP A 226 -1.46 -10.70 10.67
N ILE A 227 -0.71 -9.73 11.21
CA ILE A 227 0.27 -8.96 10.43
C ILE A 227 1.48 -9.84 10.04
N TYR A 228 1.94 -10.69 10.95
CA TYR A 228 3.13 -11.53 10.71
C TYR A 228 2.79 -12.89 10.08
N PHE A 229 1.62 -13.45 10.34
CA PHE A 229 1.27 -14.84 10.03
C PHE A 229 -0.02 -15.02 9.25
N GLY A 230 -0.78 -13.96 9.03
CA GLY A 230 -1.95 -13.96 8.18
C GLY A 230 -1.61 -14.33 6.73
N LYS A 231 -2.63 -14.65 5.94
CA LYS A 231 -2.46 -14.90 4.51
C LYS A 231 -1.89 -13.66 3.82
N LEU A 232 -1.07 -13.88 2.79
CA LEU A 232 -0.70 -12.82 1.85
C LEU A 232 -1.97 -12.17 1.31
N ARG A 233 -1.92 -10.88 1.05
CA ARG A 233 -3.04 -10.16 0.47
C ARG A 233 -3.47 -10.77 -0.85
N VAL A 234 -2.49 -11.14 -1.68
CA VAL A 234 -2.73 -11.83 -2.95
C VAL A 234 -1.68 -12.94 -3.10
N SER A 235 -2.11 -14.18 -3.26
CA SER A 235 -1.19 -15.29 -3.53
C SER A 235 -0.53 -15.14 -4.91
N ALA A 236 0.62 -15.77 -5.14
CA ALA A 236 1.29 -15.76 -6.45
C ALA A 236 0.36 -16.24 -7.58
N GLN A 237 -0.47 -17.26 -7.32
CA GLN A 237 -1.46 -17.75 -8.28
C GLN A 237 -2.56 -16.72 -8.56
N ASP A 238 -3.08 -16.05 -7.52
CA ASP A 238 -4.09 -15.01 -7.70
C ASP A 238 -3.50 -13.77 -8.38
N PHE A 239 -2.24 -13.42 -8.07
CA PHE A 239 -1.53 -12.34 -8.76
C PHE A 239 -1.43 -12.60 -10.26
N ARG A 240 -0.96 -13.79 -10.65
CA ARG A 240 -0.92 -14.21 -12.06
C ARG A 240 -2.29 -14.09 -12.72
N ARG A 241 -3.35 -14.51 -12.04
CA ARG A 241 -4.74 -14.40 -12.52
C ARG A 241 -5.17 -12.95 -12.67
N ASN A 242 -4.90 -12.11 -11.69
CA ASN A 242 -5.26 -10.69 -11.72
C ASN A 242 -4.58 -9.95 -12.87
N ILE A 243 -3.27 -10.14 -13.07
CA ILE A 243 -2.53 -9.52 -14.17
C ILE A 243 -3.05 -10.00 -15.53
N ASN A 244 -3.28 -11.31 -15.70
CA ASN A 244 -3.86 -11.84 -16.92
C ASN A 244 -5.26 -11.29 -17.19
N GLU A 245 -6.09 -11.11 -16.16
CA GLU A 245 -7.43 -10.55 -16.28
C GLU A 245 -7.41 -9.05 -16.63
N ILE A 246 -6.46 -8.28 -16.06
CA ILE A 246 -6.23 -6.88 -16.43
C ILE A 246 -5.90 -6.80 -17.92
N ILE A 247 -4.96 -7.62 -18.41
CA ILE A 247 -4.57 -7.67 -19.81
C ILE A 247 -5.77 -8.07 -20.70
N ARG A 248 -6.53 -9.09 -20.30
CA ARG A 248 -7.72 -9.54 -21.05
C ARG A 248 -8.74 -8.43 -21.22
N ILE A 249 -9.05 -7.70 -20.13
CA ILE A 249 -9.99 -6.59 -20.14
C ILE A 249 -9.48 -5.44 -21.00
N ALA A 250 -8.20 -5.10 -20.87
CA ALA A 250 -7.59 -4.07 -21.69
C ALA A 250 -7.71 -4.40 -23.19
N ASN A 251 -7.35 -5.63 -23.59
CA ASN A 251 -7.46 -6.09 -24.99
C ASN A 251 -8.91 -6.06 -25.51
N GLN A 252 -9.89 -6.46 -24.69
CA GLN A 252 -11.31 -6.40 -25.05
C GLN A 252 -11.79 -4.96 -25.29
N ASN A 253 -11.16 -3.99 -24.64
CA ASN A 253 -11.47 -2.57 -24.82
C ASN A 253 -10.50 -1.86 -25.78
N ARG A 254 -9.65 -2.61 -26.50
CA ARG A 254 -8.61 -2.08 -27.43
C ARG A 254 -7.59 -1.17 -26.77
N ILE A 255 -7.36 -1.39 -25.48
CA ILE A 255 -6.38 -0.63 -24.67
C ILE A 255 -5.03 -1.37 -24.74
N LYS A 256 -3.98 -0.67 -25.10
CA LYS A 256 -2.60 -1.20 -25.07
C LYS A 256 -2.12 -1.35 -23.63
N VAL A 257 -1.21 -2.30 -23.37
CA VAL A 257 -0.69 -2.59 -22.03
C VAL A 257 0.82 -2.58 -22.02
N ILE A 258 1.42 -1.94 -21.04
CA ILE A 258 2.84 -2.08 -20.67
C ILE A 258 2.88 -2.58 -19.23
N LEU A 259 3.56 -3.71 -18.99
CA LEU A 259 3.87 -4.16 -17.64
C LEU A 259 5.11 -3.43 -17.12
N VAL A 260 5.09 -3.02 -15.85
CA VAL A 260 6.16 -2.21 -15.26
C VAL A 260 6.69 -2.88 -14.00
N LYS A 261 8.01 -3.08 -13.95
CA LYS A 261 8.72 -3.50 -12.73
C LYS A 261 9.39 -2.29 -12.09
N ILE A 262 8.94 -1.91 -10.89
CA ILE A 262 9.56 -0.89 -10.07
C ILE A 262 10.37 -1.59 -8.97
N PRO A 263 11.69 -1.47 -8.95
CA PRO A 263 12.52 -2.15 -7.97
C PRO A 263 12.40 -1.51 -6.58
N ILE A 264 12.78 -2.28 -5.56
CA ILE A 264 13.01 -1.80 -4.20
C ILE A 264 14.52 -1.67 -3.98
N ASN A 265 14.91 -0.87 -2.97
CA ASN A 265 16.32 -0.70 -2.61
C ASN A 265 16.89 -2.00 -2.03
N SER A 266 17.61 -2.75 -2.85
CA SER A 266 18.17 -4.04 -2.46
C SER A 266 19.23 -3.92 -1.37
N ALA A 267 20.05 -2.88 -1.39
CA ALA A 267 21.09 -2.65 -0.37
C ALA A 267 20.54 -2.50 1.05
N SER A 268 19.27 -2.06 1.19
CA SER A 268 18.61 -1.96 2.50
C SER A 268 18.23 -3.31 3.10
N PHE A 269 18.37 -4.42 2.34
CA PHE A 269 17.87 -5.75 2.72
C PHE A 269 18.94 -6.85 2.58
N GLU A 270 20.21 -6.52 2.32
CA GLU A 270 21.26 -7.51 2.18
C GLU A 270 21.61 -8.17 3.52
N LYS A 271 21.01 -9.32 3.76
CA LYS A 271 21.46 -10.29 4.78
C LYS A 271 21.52 -11.68 4.12
N LYS A 272 22.63 -12.38 4.32
CA LYS A 272 22.81 -13.75 3.84
C LYS A 272 21.82 -14.65 4.58
N ILE A 273 20.86 -15.20 3.85
CA ILE A 273 19.83 -16.10 4.42
C ILE A 273 20.38 -17.51 4.37
N LEU A 274 20.59 -18.12 5.55
CA LEU A 274 20.79 -19.56 5.70
C LEU A 274 19.43 -20.18 6.02
N ILE A 275 18.85 -20.92 5.09
CA ILE A 275 17.53 -21.53 5.27
C ILE A 275 17.69 -23.03 5.34
N GLN A 276 17.43 -23.61 6.52
CA GLN A 276 17.16 -25.03 6.73
C GLN A 276 15.68 -25.16 7.13
N GLN A 277 14.79 -25.07 6.13
CA GLN A 277 13.36 -24.85 6.35
C GLN A 277 12.70 -25.89 7.26
N ALA A 278 13.01 -27.16 7.07
CA ALA A 278 12.38 -28.22 7.87
C ALA A 278 12.75 -28.13 9.35
N GLN A 279 14.03 -27.90 9.67
CA GLN A 279 14.52 -27.77 11.05
C GLN A 279 13.98 -26.48 11.70
N HIS A 280 13.95 -25.38 10.94
CA HIS A 280 13.33 -24.13 11.36
C HIS A 280 11.86 -24.33 11.75
N ASP A 281 11.07 -24.97 10.89
CA ASP A 281 9.63 -25.14 11.11
C ASP A 281 9.36 -26.07 12.33
N ILE A 282 10.18 -27.10 12.53
CA ILE A 282 10.12 -27.96 13.71
C ILE A 282 10.41 -27.17 14.99
N ALA A 283 11.49 -26.40 15.01
CA ALA A 283 11.87 -25.59 16.17
C ALA A 283 10.81 -24.52 16.47
N LEU A 284 10.30 -23.85 15.43
CA LEU A 284 9.24 -22.87 15.58
C LEU A 284 7.96 -23.47 16.16
N SER A 285 7.55 -24.66 15.68
CA SER A 285 6.36 -25.36 16.18
C SER A 285 6.52 -25.76 17.65
N LYS A 286 7.66 -26.35 18.04
CA LYS A 286 7.95 -26.70 19.43
C LYS A 286 7.94 -25.46 20.35
N GLY A 287 8.52 -24.35 19.89
CA GLY A 287 8.50 -23.09 20.63
C GLY A 287 7.08 -22.60 20.90
N LEU A 288 6.19 -22.69 19.89
CA LEU A 288 4.78 -22.34 20.02
C LEU A 288 4.03 -23.25 21.01
N ASP A 289 4.31 -24.55 21.02
CA ASP A 289 3.67 -25.47 21.95
C ASP A 289 4.13 -25.18 23.39
N TYR A 290 5.42 -24.96 23.64
CA TYR A 290 5.90 -24.53 24.95
C TYR A 290 5.30 -23.18 25.39
N LEU A 291 5.09 -22.27 24.45
CA LEU A 291 4.47 -20.96 24.76
C LEU A 291 3.00 -21.15 25.19
N LYS A 292 2.23 -22.03 24.54
CA LYS A 292 0.86 -22.41 24.95
C LYS A 292 0.82 -23.01 26.35
N GLU A 293 1.85 -23.84 26.68
CA GLU A 293 2.03 -24.48 28.00
C GLU A 293 2.56 -23.49 29.06
N LYS A 294 2.80 -22.22 28.71
CA LYS A 294 3.43 -21.19 29.56
C LYS A 294 4.85 -21.53 30.02
N ARG A 295 5.53 -22.40 29.31
CA ARG A 295 6.93 -22.78 29.53
C ARG A 295 7.84 -21.82 28.78
N ILE A 296 7.91 -20.57 29.28
CA ILE A 296 8.49 -19.44 28.54
C ILE A 296 9.99 -19.62 28.23
N ASN A 297 10.75 -20.18 29.18
CA ASN A 297 12.21 -20.39 28.96
C ASN A 297 12.46 -21.46 27.89
N ASP A 298 11.68 -22.53 27.87
CA ASP A 298 11.79 -23.58 26.84
C ASP A 298 11.38 -23.04 25.47
N ALA A 299 10.34 -22.21 25.41
CA ALA A 299 9.93 -21.54 24.19
C ALA A 299 11.05 -20.63 23.64
N ILE A 300 11.73 -19.85 24.51
CA ILE A 300 12.87 -18.99 24.12
C ILE A 300 14.00 -19.81 23.47
N ILE A 301 14.33 -20.99 24.05
CA ILE A 301 15.35 -21.87 23.49
C ILE A 301 14.97 -22.27 22.07
N GLN A 302 13.74 -22.77 21.87
CA GLN A 302 13.29 -23.24 20.57
C GLN A 302 13.19 -22.11 19.52
N PHE A 303 12.78 -20.89 19.91
CA PHE A 303 12.78 -19.77 18.97
C PHE A 303 14.20 -19.29 18.62
N LYS A 304 15.17 -19.42 19.54
CA LYS A 304 16.59 -19.20 19.22
C LYS A 304 17.14 -20.27 18.29
N ASP A 305 16.77 -21.51 18.48
CA ASP A 305 17.12 -22.62 17.58
C ASP A 305 16.53 -22.37 16.18
N ALA A 306 15.27 -21.91 16.08
CA ALA A 306 14.68 -21.53 14.81
C ALA A 306 15.49 -20.43 14.12
N LEU A 307 16.01 -19.42 14.86
CA LEU A 307 16.87 -18.38 14.28
C LEU A 307 18.25 -18.92 13.86
N ALA A 308 18.75 -19.98 14.47
CA ALA A 308 19.98 -20.64 14.04
C ALA A 308 19.82 -21.29 12.65
N TYR A 309 18.63 -21.84 12.37
CA TYR A 309 18.31 -22.42 11.08
C TYR A 309 17.90 -21.40 10.03
N ASP A 310 17.13 -20.35 10.41
CA ASP A 310 16.77 -19.22 9.56
C ASP A 310 16.95 -17.90 10.31
N SER A 311 18.10 -17.29 10.14
CA SER A 311 18.44 -16.01 10.77
C SER A 311 17.59 -14.83 10.29
N SER A 312 16.75 -15.02 9.29
CA SER A 312 15.80 -14.04 8.76
C SER A 312 14.36 -14.27 9.21
N SER A 313 14.11 -15.25 10.08
CA SER A 313 12.78 -15.61 10.55
C SER A 313 12.16 -14.48 11.38
N SER A 314 11.35 -13.65 10.75
CA SER A 314 10.58 -12.62 11.44
C SER A 314 9.64 -13.20 12.50
N LYS A 315 9.16 -14.43 12.29
CA LYS A 315 8.32 -15.17 13.24
C LYS A 315 9.07 -15.50 14.52
N ALA A 316 10.27 -16.06 14.40
CA ALA A 316 11.06 -16.45 15.57
C ALA A 316 11.45 -15.21 16.38
N PHE A 317 11.86 -14.10 15.74
CA PHE A 317 12.11 -12.82 16.41
C PHE A 317 10.85 -12.31 17.14
N PHE A 318 9.70 -12.36 16.49
CA PHE A 318 8.44 -11.92 17.08
C PHE A 318 8.09 -12.71 18.34
N TYR A 319 8.16 -14.04 18.28
CA TYR A 319 7.84 -14.86 19.45
C TYR A 319 8.86 -14.75 20.57
N LEU A 320 10.13 -14.50 20.27
CA LEU A 320 11.09 -14.10 21.29
C LEU A 320 10.66 -12.81 21.99
N ALA A 321 10.24 -11.80 21.24
CA ALA A 321 9.71 -10.58 21.82
C ALA A 321 8.53 -10.84 22.75
N VAL A 322 7.57 -11.66 22.34
CA VAL A 322 6.42 -12.07 23.16
C VAL A 322 6.89 -12.77 24.44
N CYS A 323 7.84 -13.70 24.37
CA CYS A 323 8.38 -14.39 25.53
C CYS A 323 8.99 -13.40 26.54
N TYR A 324 9.78 -12.43 26.07
CA TYR A 324 10.42 -11.44 26.93
C TYR A 324 9.43 -10.42 27.52
N GLU A 325 8.35 -10.09 26.79
CA GLU A 325 7.22 -9.35 27.34
C GLU A 325 6.57 -10.11 28.51
N MET A 326 6.29 -11.42 28.33
CA MET A 326 5.73 -12.27 29.39
C MET A 326 6.65 -12.38 30.61
N LYS A 327 7.96 -12.30 30.40
CA LYS A 327 8.96 -12.22 31.47
C LYS A 327 9.08 -10.84 32.11
N LYS A 328 8.33 -9.83 31.63
CA LYS A 328 8.41 -8.43 32.07
C LYS A 328 9.80 -7.79 31.83
N GLU A 329 10.44 -8.16 30.73
CA GLU A 329 11.72 -7.64 30.26
C GLU A 329 11.51 -6.76 28.99
N PRO A 330 10.88 -5.57 29.09
CA PRO A 330 10.38 -4.78 27.96
C PRO A 330 11.48 -4.27 27.02
N VAL A 331 12.67 -4.02 27.53
CA VAL A 331 13.82 -3.54 26.71
C VAL A 331 14.26 -4.63 25.74
N ILE A 332 14.36 -5.87 26.21
CA ILE A 332 14.74 -7.02 25.37
C ILE A 332 13.61 -7.34 24.40
N ALA A 333 12.37 -7.30 24.85
CA ALA A 333 11.20 -7.49 23.99
C ALA A 333 11.18 -6.47 22.84
N GLN A 334 11.41 -5.19 23.13
CA GLN A 334 11.45 -4.14 22.12
C GLN A 334 12.55 -4.37 21.08
N HIS A 335 13.73 -4.83 21.52
CA HIS A 335 14.82 -5.19 20.60
C HIS A 335 14.37 -6.28 19.62
N TYR A 336 13.78 -7.36 20.11
CA TYR A 336 13.32 -8.45 19.27
C TYR A 336 12.14 -8.05 18.37
N PHE A 337 11.23 -7.17 18.79
CA PHE A 337 10.21 -6.59 17.91
C PHE A 337 10.81 -5.78 16.76
N GLN A 338 11.86 -5.02 17.01
CA GLN A 338 12.56 -4.27 15.96
C GLN A 338 13.23 -5.21 14.96
N GLU A 339 13.89 -6.28 15.44
CA GLU A 339 14.49 -7.29 14.55
C GLU A 339 13.42 -8.03 13.74
N ALA A 340 12.29 -8.39 14.34
CA ALA A 340 11.15 -8.98 13.61
C ALA A 340 10.69 -8.06 12.46
N LYS A 341 10.55 -6.76 12.71
CA LYS A 341 10.18 -5.77 11.71
C LYS A 341 11.21 -5.65 10.58
N LYS A 342 12.50 -5.66 10.91
CA LYS A 342 13.58 -5.64 9.90
C LYS A 342 13.54 -6.90 9.02
N MET A 343 13.37 -8.07 9.63
CA MET A 343 13.35 -9.34 8.89
C MET A 343 12.09 -9.48 8.03
N GLN A 344 10.97 -8.92 8.45
CA GLN A 344 9.77 -8.85 7.60
C GLN A 344 10.04 -8.10 6.28
N ALA A 345 10.82 -7.03 6.32
CA ALA A 345 11.21 -6.32 5.10
C ALA A 345 12.10 -7.19 4.17
N VAL A 346 12.98 -8.03 4.73
CA VAL A 346 13.78 -9.00 3.95
C VAL A 346 12.89 -10.05 3.27
N GLN A 347 11.93 -10.59 4.01
CA GLN A 347 10.97 -11.56 3.46
C GLN A 347 10.05 -10.95 2.40
N LEU A 348 9.67 -9.68 2.56
CA LEU A 348 8.91 -8.94 1.56
C LEU A 348 9.68 -8.87 0.23
N ARG A 349 10.99 -8.62 0.26
CA ARG A 349 11.83 -8.60 -0.94
C ARG A 349 11.88 -9.96 -1.62
N ALA A 350 12.17 -11.03 -0.87
CA ALA A 350 12.21 -12.38 -1.43
C ALA A 350 10.86 -12.76 -2.05
N GLY A 351 9.75 -12.36 -1.41
CA GLY A 351 8.41 -12.52 -1.96
C GLY A 351 8.22 -11.73 -3.26
N LEU A 352 8.68 -10.49 -3.34
CA LEU A 352 8.53 -9.64 -4.52
C LEU A 352 9.22 -10.22 -5.76
N GLU A 353 10.38 -10.88 -5.61
CA GLU A 353 11.08 -11.52 -6.73
C GLU A 353 10.23 -12.60 -7.41
N VAL A 354 9.42 -13.34 -6.66
CA VAL A 354 8.46 -14.31 -7.23
C VAL A 354 7.43 -13.61 -8.10
N TYR A 355 6.90 -12.45 -7.66
CA TYR A 355 5.91 -11.69 -8.41
C TYR A 355 6.52 -10.99 -9.63
N ASN A 356 7.75 -10.51 -9.50
CA ASN A 356 8.52 -9.96 -10.62
C ASN A 356 8.75 -11.03 -11.69
N GLY A 357 9.13 -12.25 -11.32
CA GLY A 357 9.26 -13.38 -12.24
C GLY A 357 7.94 -13.74 -12.96
N ILE A 358 6.80 -13.62 -12.27
CA ILE A 358 5.48 -13.81 -12.90
C ILE A 358 5.21 -12.72 -13.95
N ILE A 359 5.55 -11.46 -13.66
CA ILE A 359 5.41 -10.33 -14.61
C ILE A 359 6.26 -10.58 -15.85
N GLU A 360 7.53 -10.98 -15.68
CA GLU A 360 8.47 -11.29 -16.78
C GLU A 360 7.95 -12.42 -17.65
N GLU A 361 7.48 -13.50 -17.02
CA GLU A 361 6.92 -14.64 -17.74
C GLU A 361 5.69 -14.26 -18.55
N ILE A 362 4.74 -13.51 -17.95
CA ILE A 362 3.53 -13.05 -18.65
C ILE A 362 3.92 -12.15 -19.83
N ALA A 363 4.84 -11.19 -19.62
CA ALA A 363 5.33 -10.30 -20.66
C ALA A 363 5.88 -11.09 -21.84
N ARG A 364 6.79 -12.03 -21.57
CA ARG A 364 7.43 -12.88 -22.56
C ARG A 364 6.43 -13.78 -23.30
N VAL A 365 5.58 -14.49 -22.59
CA VAL A 365 4.65 -15.48 -23.19
C VAL A 365 3.55 -14.81 -24.02
N LYS A 366 3.11 -13.62 -23.62
CA LYS A 366 2.03 -12.89 -24.31
C LYS A 366 2.54 -11.82 -25.28
N GLY A 367 3.85 -11.60 -25.37
CA GLY A 367 4.42 -10.51 -26.19
C GLY A 367 4.02 -9.11 -25.67
N ILE A 368 3.75 -8.98 -24.37
CA ILE A 368 3.40 -7.70 -23.75
C ILE A 368 4.68 -6.90 -23.48
N PRO A 369 4.76 -5.61 -23.83
CA PRO A 369 5.89 -4.77 -23.48
C PRO A 369 6.17 -4.76 -21.97
N LEU A 370 7.45 -4.93 -21.61
CA LEU A 370 7.94 -4.86 -20.23
C LEU A 370 8.88 -3.66 -20.07
N ALA A 371 8.53 -2.75 -19.20
CA ALA A 371 9.37 -1.67 -18.71
C ALA A 371 10.01 -2.11 -17.38
N ASP A 372 11.23 -2.63 -17.43
CA ASP A 372 11.99 -3.08 -16.26
C ASP A 372 12.99 -2.02 -15.84
N ALA A 373 12.71 -1.35 -14.73
CA ALA A 373 13.60 -0.34 -14.16
C ALA A 373 14.77 -0.95 -13.35
N GLY A 374 14.76 -2.24 -13.06
CA GLY A 374 15.77 -2.91 -12.22
C GLY A 374 17.21 -2.70 -12.69
N PRO A 375 17.57 -2.97 -13.95
CA PRO A 375 18.93 -2.78 -14.45
C PRO A 375 19.43 -1.33 -14.31
N ASP A 376 18.56 -0.34 -14.54
CA ASP A 376 18.92 1.07 -14.44
C ASP A 376 19.10 1.53 -12.99
N PHE A 377 18.30 0.99 -12.08
CA PHE A 377 18.48 1.22 -10.66
C PHE A 377 19.79 0.61 -10.15
N ILE A 378 20.16 -0.57 -10.62
CA ILE A 378 21.46 -1.19 -10.30
C ILE A 378 22.62 -0.35 -10.82
N ARG A 379 22.56 0.13 -12.07
CA ARG A 379 23.60 1.00 -12.65
C ARG A 379 23.77 2.32 -11.88
N ASN A 380 22.70 2.83 -11.31
CA ASN A 380 22.70 4.09 -10.55
C ASN A 380 22.71 3.89 -9.02
N ARG A 381 23.06 2.70 -8.52
CA ARG A 381 23.02 2.36 -7.09
C ARG A 381 23.85 3.27 -6.18
N GLU A 382 24.91 3.87 -6.72
CA GLU A 382 25.76 4.82 -5.99
C GLU A 382 25.09 6.19 -5.79
N ARG A 383 23.99 6.46 -6.51
CA ARG A 383 23.20 7.68 -6.36
C ARG A 383 22.06 7.44 -5.37
N LYS A 384 21.67 8.50 -4.68
CA LYS A 384 20.45 8.43 -3.85
C LYS A 384 19.23 8.48 -4.78
N ILE A 385 18.68 7.30 -5.11
CA ILE A 385 17.53 7.14 -6.02
C ILE A 385 16.27 6.65 -5.32
N PHE A 386 16.32 6.49 -4.01
CA PHE A 386 15.19 6.11 -3.16
C PHE A 386 14.94 7.13 -2.07
N ALA A 387 13.67 7.43 -1.81
CA ALA A 387 13.20 8.21 -0.66
C ALA A 387 13.06 7.33 0.58
N THR A 388 12.57 6.09 0.40
CA THR A 388 12.47 5.05 1.43
C THR A 388 12.95 3.73 0.82
N PRO A 389 13.13 2.64 1.59
CA PRO A 389 13.57 1.36 1.04
C PRO A 389 12.71 0.80 -0.11
N ILE A 390 11.47 1.24 -0.23
CA ILE A 390 10.51 0.74 -1.21
C ILE A 390 9.91 1.81 -2.13
N HIS A 391 10.31 3.06 -1.98
CA HIS A 391 9.78 4.16 -2.78
C HIS A 391 10.91 4.92 -3.48
N PRO A 392 10.91 4.99 -4.80
CA PRO A 392 11.81 5.86 -5.55
C PRO A 392 11.66 7.33 -5.15
N ASN A 393 12.75 8.10 -5.16
CA ASN A 393 12.72 9.55 -5.09
C ASN A 393 12.56 10.16 -6.50
N ASN A 394 12.71 11.48 -6.65
CA ASN A 394 12.61 12.17 -7.93
C ASN A 394 13.54 11.58 -9.01
N GLU A 395 14.79 11.24 -8.67
CA GLU A 395 15.73 10.63 -9.63
C GLU A 395 15.29 9.20 -10.01
N GLY A 396 14.83 8.41 -9.04
CA GLY A 396 14.26 7.09 -9.31
C GLY A 396 13.00 7.16 -10.19
N HIS A 397 12.15 8.15 -10.00
CA HIS A 397 10.98 8.39 -10.85
C HIS A 397 11.36 8.76 -12.30
N LYS A 398 12.43 9.53 -12.51
CA LYS A 398 12.96 9.82 -13.87
C LYS A 398 13.40 8.54 -14.57
N ILE A 399 14.09 7.63 -13.86
CA ILE A 399 14.48 6.33 -14.41
C ILE A 399 13.23 5.52 -14.81
N VAL A 400 12.21 5.43 -13.96
CA VAL A 400 10.98 4.71 -14.28
C VAL A 400 10.27 5.32 -15.50
N ALA A 401 10.19 6.64 -15.61
CA ALA A 401 9.64 7.32 -16.79
C ALA A 401 10.40 6.97 -18.07
N ALA A 402 11.73 7.00 -18.01
CA ALA A 402 12.59 6.69 -19.16
C ALA A 402 12.41 5.25 -19.65
N VAL A 403 12.37 4.25 -18.77
CA VAL A 403 12.20 2.86 -19.21
C VAL A 403 10.79 2.58 -19.75
N ILE A 404 9.75 3.28 -19.28
CA ILE A 404 8.41 3.20 -19.87
C ILE A 404 8.42 3.84 -21.25
N TYR A 405 9.02 5.01 -21.38
CA TYR A 405 9.18 5.70 -22.66
C TYR A 405 9.93 4.83 -23.69
N ASP A 406 11.05 4.21 -23.30
CA ASP A 406 11.82 3.30 -24.15
C ASP A 406 11.02 2.04 -24.54
N ALA A 407 10.19 1.53 -23.64
CA ALA A 407 9.29 0.43 -23.95
C ALA A 407 8.23 0.86 -24.99
N MET A 408 7.68 2.06 -24.89
CA MET A 408 6.75 2.62 -25.88
C MET A 408 7.41 2.70 -27.27
N LEU A 409 8.65 3.21 -27.35
CA LEU A 409 9.37 3.33 -28.61
C LEU A 409 9.67 1.97 -29.26
N ARG A 410 10.15 1.01 -28.48
CA ARG A 410 10.51 -0.33 -28.98
C ARG A 410 9.32 -1.11 -29.54
N TYR A 411 8.12 -0.83 -29.07
CA TYR A 411 6.90 -1.54 -29.47
C TYR A 411 5.95 -0.69 -30.32
N ASN A 412 6.43 0.46 -30.84
CA ASN A 412 5.65 1.39 -31.67
C ASN A 412 4.29 1.74 -31.05
N LEU A 413 4.29 2.07 -29.76
CA LEU A 413 3.08 2.38 -28.97
C LEU A 413 2.79 3.87 -28.94
#